data_122286b39d6fb048e551900e36e0ddad
#
_entry.id   122286b39d6fb048e551900e36e0ddad
#
_cell.length_a   1.000
_cell.length_b   1.000
_cell.length_c   1.000
_cell.angle_alpha   90.00
_cell.angle_beta   90.00
_cell.angle_gamma   90.00
#
_symmetry.space_group_name_H-M   'P 1'
#
loop_
_entity.id
_entity.type
_entity.pdbx_description
1 polymer ?
#
loop_
_entity_poly.entity_id
_entity_poly.type
_entity_poly.pdbx_seq_one_letter_code
_entity_poly.pdbx_strand_id
1 'polypeptide(L)'
;VAEEGQIEKHFEHVPDAVWDLFKHNDRPTTVVMPKGKGVDESILAEDGSLGVRLVRDPWMEFVAHGLGRPIASTSANISGSPTPSNFDSIDSKIIEGADFVSAHRRSDRTVNKSSFIVSFDTSERFKILRD
;
A
#
# COMPACT_ATOMS: atom_id res chain seq x y z
N VAL A 1 6.53 0.26 -0.71
CA VAL A 1 7.94 0.35 -1.16
C VAL A 1 8.28 1.77 -1.58
N ALA A 2 9.56 2.18 -1.50
CA ALA A 2 10.03 3.51 -1.88
C ALA A 2 10.64 3.55 -3.30
N GLU A 3 11.01 2.41 -3.85
CA GLU A 3 11.70 2.31 -5.13
C GLU A 3 11.12 1.22 -6.02
N GLU A 4 11.13 1.44 -7.32
CA GLU A 4 10.68 0.48 -8.34
C GLU A 4 11.43 -0.85 -8.25
N GLY A 5 12.76 -0.80 -8.09
CA GLY A 5 13.59 -2.00 -7.95
C GLY A 5 13.27 -2.86 -6.71
N GLN A 6 12.56 -2.32 -5.71
CA GLN A 6 12.03 -3.13 -4.61
C GLN A 6 10.83 -3.96 -5.06
N ILE A 7 9.99 -3.43 -5.96
CA ILE A 7 8.83 -4.16 -6.50
C ILE A 7 9.31 -5.40 -7.28
N GLU A 8 10.29 -5.23 -8.16
CA GLU A 8 10.83 -6.32 -8.98
C GLU A 8 11.37 -7.51 -8.15
N LYS A 9 11.86 -7.24 -6.94
CA LYS A 9 12.32 -8.32 -6.04
C LYS A 9 11.19 -9.22 -5.53
N HIS A 10 9.97 -8.70 -5.52
CA HIS A 10 8.81 -9.39 -4.94
C HIS A 10 7.91 -10.06 -5.98
N PHE A 11 8.26 -9.99 -7.27
CA PHE A 11 7.53 -10.65 -8.35
C PHE A 11 8.51 -11.27 -9.35
N GLU A 12 8.07 -12.28 -10.09
CA GLU A 12 8.87 -12.84 -11.19
C GLU A 12 8.81 -11.93 -12.42
N HIS A 13 7.65 -11.31 -12.60
CA HIS A 13 7.38 -10.41 -13.71
C HIS A 13 6.45 -9.30 -13.23
N VAL A 14 6.71 -8.08 -13.66
CA VAL A 14 5.87 -6.91 -13.43
C VAL A 14 5.47 -6.37 -14.79
N PRO A 15 4.16 -6.39 -15.15
CA PRO A 15 3.69 -5.86 -16.42
C PRO A 15 4.05 -4.38 -16.64
N ASP A 16 4.36 -3.98 -17.87
CA ASP A 16 4.68 -2.58 -18.20
C ASP A 16 3.55 -1.62 -17.81
N ALA A 17 2.30 -2.07 -17.94
CA ALA A 17 1.13 -1.30 -17.51
C ALA A 17 1.12 -0.93 -16.01
N VAL A 18 1.81 -1.69 -15.16
CA VAL A 18 1.99 -1.37 -13.73
C VAL A 18 2.87 -0.13 -13.56
N TRP A 19 3.96 -0.05 -14.32
CA TRP A 19 4.85 1.11 -14.31
C TRP A 19 4.17 2.36 -14.84
N ASP A 20 3.37 2.22 -15.89
CA ASP A 20 2.56 3.31 -16.43
C ASP A 20 1.53 3.80 -15.41
N LEU A 21 0.88 2.90 -14.68
CA LEU A 21 -0.03 3.28 -13.59
C LEU A 21 0.69 4.05 -12.49
N PHE A 22 1.85 3.59 -12.04
CA PHE A 22 2.60 4.30 -11.02
C PHE A 22 3.12 5.66 -11.50
N LYS A 23 3.46 5.78 -12.77
CA LYS A 23 4.02 7.01 -13.36
C LYS A 23 2.96 8.08 -13.62
N HIS A 24 1.79 7.68 -14.10
CA HIS A 24 0.79 8.62 -14.61
C HIS A 24 -0.44 8.79 -13.71
N ASN A 25 -0.57 8.01 -12.65
CA ASN A 25 -1.68 8.18 -11.71
C ASN A 25 -1.24 9.01 -10.50
N ASP A 26 -1.82 10.20 -10.36
CA ASP A 26 -1.57 11.11 -9.24
C ASP A 26 -2.17 10.63 -7.91
N ARG A 27 -3.08 9.65 -7.97
CA ARG A 27 -3.71 9.06 -6.78
C ARG A 27 -2.81 7.98 -6.18
N PRO A 28 -2.81 7.84 -4.83
CA PRO A 28 -2.18 6.69 -4.19
C PRO A 28 -2.72 5.38 -4.77
N THR A 29 -1.87 4.64 -5.48
CA THR A 29 -2.26 3.43 -6.21
C THR A 29 -1.65 2.19 -5.58
N THR A 30 -2.47 1.17 -5.34
CA THR A 30 -2.04 -0.18 -4.96
C THR A 30 -2.32 -1.12 -6.11
N VAL A 31 -1.29 -1.86 -6.52
CA VAL A 31 -1.40 -2.87 -7.56
C VAL A 31 -1.28 -4.25 -6.91
N VAL A 32 -2.26 -5.10 -7.16
CA VAL A 32 -2.28 -6.50 -6.70
C VAL A 32 -1.85 -7.38 -7.86
N MET A 33 -0.77 -8.12 -7.66
CA MET A 33 -0.21 -9.01 -8.69
C MET A 33 -0.09 -10.43 -8.16
N PRO A 34 -0.22 -11.45 -9.04
CA PRO A 34 -0.11 -12.85 -8.66
C PRO A 34 1.34 -13.23 -8.33
N LYS A 35 1.50 -14.34 -7.63
CA LYS A 35 2.81 -14.96 -7.31
C LYS A 35 3.77 -14.02 -6.59
N GLY A 36 3.29 -13.34 -5.55
CA GLY A 36 4.15 -12.58 -4.64
C GLY A 36 5.21 -13.47 -4.00
N LYS A 37 6.43 -12.96 -3.84
CA LYS A 37 7.55 -13.70 -3.25
C LYS A 37 8.43 -12.83 -2.35
N GLY A 38 9.29 -13.45 -1.54
CA GLY A 38 10.25 -12.73 -0.71
C GLY A 38 9.63 -11.94 0.44
N VAL A 39 8.43 -12.30 0.84
CA VAL A 39 7.70 -11.78 2.00
C VAL A 39 7.19 -12.95 2.84
N ASP A 40 6.78 -12.68 4.07
CA ASP A 40 6.11 -13.67 4.91
C ASP A 40 4.78 -14.11 4.28
N GLU A 41 4.46 -15.40 4.35
CA GLU A 41 3.23 -15.96 3.75
C GLU A 41 1.95 -15.32 4.30
N SER A 42 1.98 -14.84 5.55
CA SER A 42 0.84 -14.15 6.17
C SER A 42 0.48 -12.80 5.51
N ILE A 43 1.37 -12.26 4.67
CA ILE A 43 1.15 -11.01 3.91
C ILE A 43 0.53 -11.31 2.54
N LEU A 44 0.67 -12.53 2.05
CA LEU A 44 0.08 -12.97 0.78
C LEU A 44 -1.42 -13.23 0.96
N ALA A 45 -2.18 -12.98 -0.09
CA ALA A 45 -3.56 -13.46 -0.15
C ALA A 45 -3.60 -14.99 -0.33
N GLU A 46 -4.76 -15.61 -0.11
CA GLU A 46 -4.93 -17.07 -0.22
C GLU A 46 -4.54 -17.62 -1.60
N ASP A 47 -4.68 -16.80 -2.66
CA ASP A 47 -4.28 -17.13 -4.03
C ASP A 47 -2.80 -16.86 -4.34
N GLY A 48 -2.02 -16.47 -3.33
CA GLY A 48 -0.61 -16.11 -3.46
C GLY A 48 -0.37 -14.73 -4.08
N SER A 49 -1.41 -13.92 -4.26
CA SER A 49 -1.24 -12.55 -4.75
C SER A 49 -0.72 -11.62 -3.66
N LEU A 50 -0.05 -10.55 -4.08
CA LEU A 50 0.52 -9.52 -3.20
C LEU A 50 0.15 -8.13 -3.71
N GLY A 51 -0.39 -7.32 -2.81
CA GLY A 51 -0.65 -5.90 -3.06
C GLY A 51 0.60 -5.06 -2.78
N VAL A 52 1.03 -4.26 -3.74
CA VAL A 52 2.17 -3.36 -3.60
C VAL A 52 1.79 -1.92 -3.94
N ARG A 53 2.39 -0.96 -3.22
CA ARG A 53 2.27 0.47 -3.49
C ARG A 53 3.65 1.09 -3.57
N LEU A 54 3.89 1.87 -4.62
CA LEU A 54 5.02 2.80 -4.68
C LEU A 54 4.63 4.06 -3.91
N VAL A 55 5.40 4.37 -2.87
CA VAL A 55 5.16 5.53 -2.01
C VAL A 55 5.72 6.79 -2.68
N ARG A 56 4.97 7.90 -2.57
CA ARG A 56 5.36 9.23 -3.09
C ARG A 56 5.21 10.33 -2.04
N ASP A 57 4.96 9.96 -0.79
CA ASP A 57 5.00 10.89 0.33
C ASP A 57 6.43 11.01 0.85
N PRO A 58 7.03 12.22 0.89
CA PRO A 58 8.45 12.38 1.23
C PRO A 58 8.81 11.84 2.61
N TRP A 59 7.90 11.91 3.58
CA TRP A 59 8.15 11.36 4.92
C TRP A 59 8.17 9.83 4.89
N MET A 60 7.22 9.21 4.20
CA MET A 60 7.18 7.75 4.05
C MET A 60 8.33 7.22 3.19
N GLU A 61 8.74 7.96 2.17
CA GLU A 61 9.96 7.65 1.39
C GLU A 61 11.18 7.64 2.30
N PHE A 62 11.36 8.68 3.11
CA PHE A 62 12.46 8.76 4.09
C PHE A 62 12.46 7.55 5.05
N VAL A 63 11.29 7.19 5.60
CA VAL A 63 11.16 6.02 6.49
C VAL A 63 11.49 4.72 5.78
N ALA A 64 10.94 4.51 4.56
CA ALA A 64 11.15 3.28 3.80
C ALA A 64 12.61 3.13 3.33
N HIS A 65 13.27 4.23 2.93
CA HIS A 65 14.70 4.24 2.60
C HIS A 65 15.55 3.93 3.84
N GLY A 66 15.24 4.57 4.99
CA GLY A 66 15.96 4.31 6.24
C GLY A 66 15.83 2.87 6.73
N LEU A 67 14.69 2.24 6.49
CA LEU A 67 14.46 0.83 6.80
C LEU A 67 15.17 -0.12 5.82
N GLY A 68 15.40 0.30 4.58
CA GLY A 68 16.07 -0.49 3.54
C GLY A 68 15.27 -1.70 3.02
N ARG A 69 13.98 -1.79 3.37
CA ARG A 69 13.09 -2.89 2.98
C ARG A 69 11.63 -2.43 2.89
N PRO A 70 10.75 -3.20 2.23
CA PRO A 70 9.33 -2.92 2.18
C PRO A 70 8.69 -2.83 3.56
N ILE A 71 7.64 -2.03 3.66
CA ILE A 71 6.83 -1.87 4.88
C ILE A 71 5.48 -2.52 4.65
N ALA A 72 5.09 -3.46 5.51
CA ALA A 72 3.73 -3.97 5.54
C ALA A 72 2.79 -2.85 6.01
N SER A 73 1.69 -2.65 5.31
CA SER A 73 0.76 -1.55 5.57
C SER A 73 -0.68 -1.99 5.43
N THR A 74 -1.51 -1.53 6.33
CA THR A 74 -2.96 -1.71 6.29
C THR A 74 -3.67 -0.40 6.65
N SER A 75 -4.99 -0.32 6.46
CA SER A 75 -5.79 0.80 6.94
C SER A 75 -5.88 0.80 8.47
N ALA A 76 -5.88 2.00 9.07
CA ALA A 76 -5.92 2.18 10.52
C ALA A 76 -7.37 2.08 11.06
N ASN A 77 -8.05 0.96 10.79
CA ASN A 77 -9.41 0.69 11.27
C ASN A 77 -9.54 -0.74 11.79
N ILE A 78 -10.50 -0.95 12.66
CA ILE A 78 -10.88 -2.29 13.09
C ILE A 78 -11.52 -3.01 11.90
N SER A 79 -11.23 -4.30 11.73
CA SER A 79 -11.78 -5.11 10.63
C SER A 79 -13.29 -4.97 10.54
N GLY A 80 -13.80 -4.69 9.34
CA GLY A 80 -15.22 -4.45 9.08
C GLY A 80 -15.71 -3.02 9.35
N SER A 81 -14.90 -2.16 9.97
CA SER A 81 -15.22 -0.74 10.17
C SER A 81 -14.77 0.12 8.98
N PRO A 82 -15.40 1.28 8.75
CA PRO A 82 -14.97 2.21 7.70
C PRO A 82 -13.51 2.67 7.89
N THR A 83 -12.81 2.87 6.77
CA THR A 83 -11.46 3.46 6.79
C THR A 83 -11.54 4.92 7.27
N PRO A 84 -10.73 5.33 8.27
CA PRO A 84 -10.73 6.70 8.77
C PRO A 84 -10.26 7.68 7.68
N SER A 85 -10.90 8.84 7.62
CA SER A 85 -10.59 9.89 6.64
C SER A 85 -9.42 10.79 7.06
N ASN A 86 -9.14 10.86 8.35
CA ASN A 86 -8.05 11.65 8.95
C ASN A 86 -7.68 11.05 10.31
N PHE A 87 -6.66 11.62 10.97
CA PHE A 87 -6.16 11.12 12.25
C PHE A 87 -7.23 11.12 13.35
N ASP A 88 -8.06 12.16 13.45
CA ASP A 88 -9.06 12.27 14.51
C ASP A 88 -10.20 11.24 14.41
N SER A 89 -10.37 10.65 13.22
CA SER A 89 -11.38 9.60 12.99
C SER A 89 -10.85 8.18 13.21
N ILE A 90 -9.58 8.03 13.61
CA ILE A 90 -9.00 6.72 13.97
C ILE A 90 -9.56 6.29 15.34
N ASP A 91 -10.02 5.05 15.42
CA ASP A 91 -10.50 4.46 16.70
C ASP A 91 -9.36 4.48 17.72
N SER A 92 -9.69 4.91 18.96
CA SER A 92 -8.71 5.02 20.05
C SER A 92 -7.99 3.70 20.33
N LYS A 93 -8.67 2.56 20.17
CA LYS A 93 -8.07 1.23 20.34
C LYS A 93 -6.92 0.96 19.38
N ILE A 94 -6.98 1.51 18.15
CA ILE A 94 -5.87 1.40 17.18
C ILE A 94 -4.69 2.24 17.67
N ILE A 95 -4.95 3.45 18.15
CA ILE A 95 -3.90 4.37 18.64
C ILE A 95 -3.25 3.81 19.91
N GLU A 96 -4.05 3.33 20.86
CA GLU A 96 -3.58 2.75 22.12
C GLU A 96 -2.82 1.42 21.93
N GLY A 97 -3.19 0.65 20.91
CA GLY A 97 -2.54 -0.61 20.58
C GLY A 97 -1.26 -0.48 19.75
N ALA A 98 -0.90 0.72 19.27
CA ALA A 98 0.29 0.94 18.48
C ALA A 98 1.50 1.23 19.37
N ASP A 99 2.65 0.57 19.10
CA ASP A 99 3.91 0.84 19.81
C ASP A 99 4.44 2.25 19.52
N PHE A 100 4.11 2.80 18.37
CA PHE A 100 4.50 4.15 17.97
C PHE A 100 3.42 4.81 17.11
N VAL A 101 3.10 6.06 17.43
CA VAL A 101 2.17 6.89 16.67
C VAL A 101 2.89 8.12 16.15
N SER A 102 3.08 8.18 14.82
CA SER A 102 3.78 9.31 14.17
C SER A 102 3.09 10.64 14.44
N ALA A 103 3.87 11.69 14.62
CA ALA A 103 3.39 13.08 14.68
C ALA A 103 3.13 13.68 13.28
N HIS A 104 3.61 13.01 12.23
CA HIS A 104 3.47 13.50 10.86
C HIS A 104 2.00 13.60 10.45
N ARG A 105 1.60 14.77 9.95
CA ARG A 105 0.25 15.07 9.42
C ARG A 105 -0.93 14.84 10.39
N ARG A 106 -0.72 14.78 11.70
CA ARG A 106 -1.81 14.63 12.69
C ARG A 106 -2.86 15.74 12.62
N SER A 107 -2.46 16.94 12.27
CA SER A 107 -3.34 18.10 12.12
C SER A 107 -3.96 18.23 10.73
N ASP A 108 -3.61 17.32 9.80
CA ASP A 108 -4.16 17.33 8.46
C ASP A 108 -5.64 16.87 8.50
N ARG A 109 -6.54 17.76 8.10
CA ARG A 109 -7.98 17.51 8.03
C ARG A 109 -8.47 17.28 6.60
N THR A 110 -7.55 17.18 5.65
CA THR A 110 -7.88 16.86 4.27
C THR A 110 -8.53 15.48 4.22
N VAL A 111 -9.73 15.42 3.65
CA VAL A 111 -10.40 14.14 3.41
C VAL A 111 -9.68 13.44 2.26
N ASN A 112 -8.85 12.47 2.62
CA ASN A 112 -8.15 11.68 1.63
C ASN A 112 -9.05 10.55 1.15
N LYS A 113 -9.18 10.44 -0.17
CA LYS A 113 -9.79 9.25 -0.77
C LYS A 113 -8.91 8.04 -0.50
N SER A 114 -9.53 6.91 -0.28
CA SER A 114 -8.83 5.62 -0.25
C SER A 114 -7.99 5.44 -1.51
N SER A 115 -6.90 4.66 -1.43
CA SER A 115 -6.08 4.36 -2.61
C SER A 115 -6.90 3.68 -3.70
N PHE A 116 -6.61 4.02 -4.93
CA PHE A 116 -7.04 3.25 -6.09
C PHE A 116 -6.42 1.85 -6.00
N ILE A 117 -7.21 0.81 -6.21
CA ILE A 117 -6.71 -0.57 -6.18
C ILE A 117 -7.08 -1.25 -7.48
N VAL A 118 -6.05 -1.77 -8.15
CA VAL A 118 -6.18 -2.56 -9.37
C VAL A 118 -5.46 -3.89 -9.20
N SER A 119 -6.03 -4.96 -9.74
CA SER A 119 -5.38 -6.27 -9.80
C SER A 119 -5.03 -6.62 -11.24
N PHE A 120 -3.91 -7.33 -11.40
CA PHE A 120 -3.52 -7.99 -12.65
C PHE A 120 -3.58 -9.50 -12.46
N ASP A 121 -4.02 -10.21 -13.49
CA ASP A 121 -3.94 -11.67 -13.53
C ASP A 121 -2.64 -12.14 -14.25
N THR A 122 -2.44 -13.44 -14.30
CA THR A 122 -1.27 -14.06 -14.98
C THR A 122 -1.25 -13.83 -16.50
N SER A 123 -2.33 -13.34 -17.09
CA SER A 123 -2.44 -12.96 -18.51
C SER A 123 -2.36 -11.45 -18.70
N GLU A 124 -1.90 -10.72 -17.68
CA GLU A 124 -1.77 -9.26 -17.64
C GLU A 124 -3.09 -8.49 -17.84
N ARG A 125 -4.24 -9.15 -17.67
CA ARG A 125 -5.53 -8.48 -17.69
C ARG A 125 -5.74 -7.81 -16.35
N PHE A 126 -6.17 -6.56 -16.36
CA PHE A 126 -6.41 -5.81 -15.13
C PHE A 126 -7.89 -5.73 -14.77
N LYS A 127 -8.16 -5.60 -13.49
CA LYS A 127 -9.48 -5.37 -12.92
C LYS A 127 -9.38 -4.31 -11.84
N ILE A 128 -10.25 -3.30 -11.89
CA ILE A 128 -10.35 -2.31 -10.80
C ILE A 128 -11.08 -2.98 -9.63
N LEU A 129 -10.43 -3.02 -8.48
CA LEU A 129 -10.98 -3.53 -7.23
C LEU A 129 -11.60 -2.43 -6.37
N ARG A 130 -11.02 -1.22 -6.44
CA ARG A 130 -11.51 -0.02 -5.75
C ARG A 130 -11.10 1.25 -6.51
N ASP A 131 -12.06 2.13 -6.75
CA ASP A 131 -11.85 3.46 -7.31
C ASP A 131 -11.99 4.57 -6.25
#